data_93c453d2c679ed00c374ff38095525ba
#
_entry.id   93c453d2c679ed00c374ff38095525ba
#
_cell.length_a   1.000
_cell.length_b   1.000
_cell.length_c   1.000
_cell.angle_alpha   90.00
_cell.angle_beta   90.00
_cell.angle_gamma   90.00
#
_symmetry.space_group_name_H-M   'P 1'
#
loop_
_entity.id
_entity.type
_entity.pdbx_description
1 polymer ?
#
loop_
_entity_poly.entity_id
_entity_poly.type
_entity_poly.pdbx_seq_one_letter_code
_entity_poly.pdbx_strand_id
1 'polypeptide(L)'
;MFPPKPPKGADPRMYFFLFLLTLGTTLGYQGWTLLYTNFAVESAHLSAADNGLVQSLREVPGLLGFLIIPLLLVMKEHRVAAVAALATGLGTALTGFFPSFVPVILTTLLMSFGFHFFEAVNQSLLLEYFDVRTTPVVMGKLRGLAAGGSLAASVFVFFCSDFLPYTMMFLIVGALCMFTGVWGLFLDPTNKELPIQSKKMVFRRKYWLFYLLTLFLGARRQIFIVFALFLLVEHFRFSVNTVSVLFMINYAINWFLNPLIGRTINRIGERKLLSIEYSTAILVFTGYATTGSAWVAGVLYVIDYIVFNFSIALRTFFQKIAEPQDIAPTMAVAQTINHIAAIFVPALGGWLWVEFGYQIPFFIGAALSGCSLLLVQIIDREIRLHAPAKA
;
A
#
# COMPACT_ATOMS: atom_id res chain seq x y z
N MET A 1 22.68 -11.10 9.97
CA MET A 1 21.38 -11.78 9.84
C MET A 1 20.53 -11.29 8.66
N PHE A 2 21.11 -10.81 7.60
CA PHE A 2 20.47 -10.33 6.38
C PHE A 2 21.16 -10.93 5.17
N PRO A 3 20.46 -11.40 4.14
CA PRO A 3 18.99 -11.44 3.98
C PRO A 3 18.37 -12.67 4.64
N PRO A 4 17.10 -12.63 5.04
CA PRO A 4 16.40 -13.80 5.56
C PRO A 4 16.29 -14.87 4.46
N LYS A 5 16.40 -16.13 4.84
CA LYS A 5 16.32 -17.26 3.90
C LYS A 5 15.01 -17.17 3.09
N PRO A 6 15.08 -17.34 1.75
CA PRO A 6 13.90 -17.38 0.92
C PRO A 6 12.96 -18.52 1.35
N PRO A 7 11.65 -18.39 1.14
CA PRO A 7 10.72 -19.52 1.31
C PRO A 7 11.11 -20.69 0.42
N LYS A 8 10.74 -21.93 0.82
CA LYS A 8 10.90 -23.09 -0.06
C LYS A 8 10.16 -22.86 -1.38
N GLY A 9 10.85 -23.08 -2.51
CA GLY A 9 10.29 -22.88 -3.85
C GLY A 9 10.38 -21.45 -4.38
N ALA A 10 10.81 -20.48 -3.57
CA ALA A 10 11.03 -19.12 -4.06
C ALA A 10 12.37 -19.00 -4.80
N ASP A 11 12.40 -18.30 -5.93
CA ASP A 11 13.64 -17.89 -6.58
C ASP A 11 14.45 -16.99 -5.63
N PRO A 12 15.66 -17.37 -5.23
CA PRO A 12 16.43 -16.61 -4.25
C PRO A 12 16.88 -15.25 -4.76
N ARG A 13 17.16 -15.09 -6.06
CA ARG A 13 17.65 -13.84 -6.67
C ARG A 13 16.52 -12.82 -6.70
N MET A 14 15.34 -13.21 -7.19
CA MET A 14 14.17 -12.33 -7.21
C MET A 14 13.70 -12.01 -5.79
N TYR A 15 13.69 -12.98 -4.89
CA TYR A 15 13.33 -12.72 -3.49
C TYR A 15 14.24 -11.69 -2.83
N PHE A 16 15.57 -11.82 -3.00
CA PHE A 16 16.55 -10.86 -2.48
C PHE A 16 16.37 -9.46 -3.09
N PHE A 17 16.15 -9.39 -4.40
CA PHE A 17 15.90 -8.15 -5.13
C PHE A 17 14.68 -7.41 -4.56
N LEU A 18 13.54 -8.10 -4.47
CA LEU A 18 12.31 -7.51 -3.94
C LEU A 18 12.43 -7.15 -2.45
N PHE A 19 13.14 -7.96 -1.66
CA PHE A 19 13.43 -7.67 -0.26
C PHE A 19 14.20 -6.36 -0.10
N LEU A 20 15.29 -6.19 -0.86
CA LEU A 20 16.14 -5.01 -0.81
C LEU A 20 15.37 -3.74 -1.19
N LEU A 21 14.68 -3.77 -2.33
CA LEU A 21 13.92 -2.62 -2.82
C LEU A 21 12.72 -2.29 -1.93
N THR A 22 12.01 -3.30 -1.42
CA THR A 22 10.89 -3.07 -0.48
C THR A 22 11.37 -2.38 0.79
N LEU A 23 12.51 -2.81 1.36
CA LEU A 23 13.06 -2.17 2.56
C LEU A 23 13.43 -0.71 2.29
N GLY A 24 14.20 -0.46 1.22
CA GLY A 24 14.63 0.90 0.88
C GLY A 24 13.48 1.83 0.58
N THR A 25 12.54 1.41 -0.26
CA THR A 25 11.37 2.22 -0.62
C THR A 25 10.47 2.47 0.59
N THR A 26 10.31 1.49 1.48
CA THR A 26 9.57 1.68 2.73
C THR A 26 10.25 2.71 3.63
N LEU A 27 11.56 2.61 3.83
CA LEU A 27 12.29 3.57 4.66
C LEU A 27 12.20 5.00 4.09
N GLY A 28 12.37 5.17 2.78
CA GLY A 28 12.26 6.47 2.11
C GLY A 28 10.87 7.07 2.21
N TYR A 29 9.84 6.32 1.81
CA TYR A 29 8.46 6.80 1.84
C TYR A 29 7.94 7.05 3.26
N GLN A 30 8.21 6.12 4.17
CA GLN A 30 7.74 6.26 5.55
C GLN A 30 8.50 7.35 6.31
N GLY A 31 9.82 7.49 6.05
CA GLY A 31 10.61 8.60 6.57
C GLY A 31 10.06 9.95 6.08
N TRP A 32 9.73 10.06 4.78
CA TRP A 32 9.06 11.24 4.25
C TRP A 32 7.73 11.52 4.97
N THR A 33 6.88 10.52 5.12
CA THR A 33 5.56 10.66 5.76
C THR A 33 5.66 11.17 7.19
N LEU A 34 6.64 10.68 7.95
CA LEU A 34 6.86 11.07 9.35
C LEU A 34 7.40 12.49 9.50
N LEU A 35 8.30 12.90 8.59
CA LEU A 35 8.98 14.19 8.67
C LEU A 35 8.16 15.32 8.04
N TYR A 36 7.35 15.00 7.02
CA TYR A 36 6.76 15.98 6.12
C TYR A 36 5.89 17.02 6.85
N THR A 37 4.98 16.60 7.72
CA THR A 37 4.00 17.53 8.32
C THR A 37 4.68 18.61 9.17
N ASN A 38 5.62 18.21 10.00
CA ASN A 38 6.38 19.16 10.82
C ASN A 38 7.27 20.04 9.96
N PHE A 39 7.97 19.47 8.99
CA PHE A 39 8.78 20.23 8.04
C PHE A 39 7.94 21.26 7.25
N ALA A 40 6.76 20.90 6.80
CA ALA A 40 5.85 21.77 6.07
C ALA A 40 5.46 23.00 6.89
N VAL A 41 5.18 22.80 8.19
CA VAL A 41 4.77 23.88 9.11
C VAL A 41 5.98 24.68 9.59
N GLU A 42 7.01 24.02 10.09
CA GLU A 42 8.11 24.65 10.82
C GLU A 42 9.18 25.24 9.91
N SER A 43 9.47 24.60 8.79
CA SER A 43 10.55 24.99 7.87
C SER A 43 10.05 25.62 6.57
N ALA A 44 9.01 25.03 5.96
CA ALA A 44 8.47 25.51 4.68
C ALA A 44 7.36 26.56 4.88
N HIS A 45 6.88 26.78 6.12
CA HIS A 45 5.83 27.72 6.50
C HIS A 45 4.58 27.63 5.64
N LEU A 46 4.19 26.38 5.27
CA LEU A 46 3.02 26.13 4.44
C LEU A 46 1.74 26.33 5.25
N SER A 47 0.78 27.00 4.62
CA SER A 47 -0.58 27.10 5.16
C SER A 47 -1.30 25.74 5.11
N ALA A 48 -2.41 25.61 5.83
CA ALA A 48 -3.25 24.41 5.76
C ALA A 48 -3.76 24.13 4.33
N ALA A 49 -4.05 25.18 3.54
CA ALA A 49 -4.47 25.06 2.15
C ALA A 49 -3.32 24.52 1.27
N ASP A 50 -2.11 25.06 1.44
CA ASP A 50 -0.92 24.59 0.71
C ASP A 50 -0.62 23.12 1.02
N ASN A 51 -0.66 22.76 2.31
CA ASN A 51 -0.48 21.37 2.75
C ASN A 51 -1.56 20.44 2.15
N GLY A 52 -2.82 20.88 2.17
CA GLY A 52 -3.91 20.13 1.55
C GLY A 52 -3.68 19.88 0.06
N LEU A 53 -3.19 20.89 -0.68
CA LEU A 53 -2.87 20.76 -2.10
C LEU A 53 -1.69 19.82 -2.34
N VAL A 54 -0.61 19.90 -1.55
CA VAL A 54 0.53 18.97 -1.65
C VAL A 54 0.08 17.53 -1.44
N GLN A 55 -0.74 17.27 -0.42
CA GLN A 55 -1.24 15.92 -0.12
C GLN A 55 -2.19 15.39 -1.21
N SER A 56 -3.04 16.25 -1.80
CA SER A 56 -3.89 15.88 -2.93
C SER A 56 -3.05 15.54 -4.18
N LEU A 57 -2.07 16.37 -4.51
CA LEU A 57 -1.18 16.14 -5.64
C LEU A 57 -0.32 14.89 -5.47
N ARG A 58 0.03 14.54 -4.25
CA ARG A 58 0.72 13.28 -3.92
C ARG A 58 -0.02 12.03 -4.40
N GLU A 59 -1.33 12.05 -4.44
CA GLU A 59 -2.14 10.89 -4.88
C GLU A 59 -2.29 10.80 -6.41
N VAL A 60 -1.99 11.87 -7.15
CA VAL A 60 -2.09 11.91 -8.63
C VAL A 60 -1.24 10.83 -9.31
N PRO A 61 0.03 10.58 -8.94
CA PRO A 61 0.81 9.51 -9.53
C PRO A 61 0.19 8.13 -9.38
N GLY A 62 -0.52 7.87 -8.28
CA GLY A 62 -1.26 6.63 -8.08
C GLY A 62 -2.41 6.46 -9.08
N LEU A 63 -3.17 7.54 -9.34
CA LEU A 63 -4.19 7.57 -10.39
C LEU A 63 -3.58 7.31 -11.78
N LEU A 64 -2.38 7.84 -12.03
CA LEU A 64 -1.64 7.68 -13.28
C LEU A 64 -0.83 6.38 -13.36
N GLY A 65 -1.10 5.40 -12.49
CA GLY A 65 -0.37 4.12 -12.47
C GLY A 65 -0.34 3.38 -13.80
N PHE A 66 -1.31 3.62 -14.70
CA PHE A 66 -1.30 3.08 -16.07
C PHE A 66 -0.12 3.56 -16.92
N LEU A 67 0.54 4.68 -16.57
CA LEU A 67 1.73 5.17 -17.25
C LEU A 67 2.96 4.27 -17.05
N ILE A 68 2.88 3.26 -16.20
CA ILE A 68 3.88 2.19 -16.12
C ILE A 68 3.94 1.39 -17.42
N ILE A 69 2.80 1.22 -18.12
CA ILE A 69 2.72 0.42 -19.34
C ILE A 69 3.68 0.92 -20.42
N PRO A 70 3.72 2.22 -20.78
CA PRO A 70 4.73 2.76 -21.68
C PRO A 70 6.18 2.52 -21.23
N LEU A 71 6.47 2.56 -19.93
CA LEU A 71 7.82 2.29 -19.42
C LEU A 71 8.22 0.82 -19.64
N LEU A 72 7.28 -0.11 -19.54
CA LEU A 72 7.50 -1.52 -19.83
C LEU A 72 7.74 -1.81 -21.33
N LEU A 73 7.47 -0.83 -22.22
CA LEU A 73 7.83 -0.94 -23.65
C LEU A 73 9.33 -0.78 -23.88
N VAL A 74 10.02 -0.03 -23.01
CA VAL A 74 11.43 0.34 -23.19
C VAL A 74 12.36 -0.28 -22.14
N MET A 75 11.81 -0.72 -20.99
CA MET A 75 12.59 -1.25 -19.88
C MET A 75 11.98 -2.54 -19.33
N LYS A 76 12.84 -3.46 -18.84
CA LYS A 76 12.40 -4.64 -18.09
C LYS A 76 11.81 -4.23 -16.74
N GLU A 77 10.83 -4.97 -16.23
CA GLU A 77 10.13 -4.67 -14.99
C GLU A 77 11.05 -4.44 -13.78
N HIS A 78 12.03 -5.31 -13.58
CA HIS A 78 12.98 -5.15 -12.46
C HIS A 78 13.78 -3.83 -12.54
N ARG A 79 14.11 -3.35 -13.73
CA ARG A 79 14.77 -2.05 -13.91
C ARG A 79 13.83 -0.89 -13.62
N VAL A 80 12.55 -1.00 -14.05
CA VAL A 80 11.52 -0.01 -13.68
C VAL A 80 11.37 0.07 -12.16
N ALA A 81 11.32 -1.07 -11.46
CA ALA A 81 11.28 -1.11 -10.00
C ALA A 81 12.48 -0.40 -9.34
N ALA A 82 13.69 -0.64 -9.85
CA ALA A 82 14.92 -0.02 -9.32
C ALA A 82 14.95 1.51 -9.58
N VAL A 83 14.57 1.97 -10.78
CA VAL A 83 14.45 3.40 -11.10
C VAL A 83 13.37 4.07 -10.27
N ALA A 84 12.25 3.39 -10.04
CA ALA A 84 11.16 3.88 -9.20
C ALA A 84 11.61 4.05 -7.74
N ALA A 85 12.38 3.10 -7.18
CA ALA A 85 12.98 3.23 -5.85
C ALA A 85 13.96 4.42 -5.80
N LEU A 86 14.78 4.60 -6.84
CA LEU A 86 15.66 5.78 -6.96
C LEU A 86 14.88 7.09 -6.95
N ALA A 87 13.79 7.19 -7.72
CA ALA A 87 12.95 8.39 -7.77
C ALA A 87 12.30 8.67 -6.41
N THR A 88 11.82 7.62 -5.71
CA THR A 88 11.30 7.74 -4.33
C THR A 88 12.37 8.32 -3.40
N GLY A 89 13.55 7.73 -3.39
CA GLY A 89 14.65 8.16 -2.54
C GLY A 89 15.13 9.59 -2.86
N LEU A 90 15.27 9.93 -4.15
CA LEU A 90 15.68 11.26 -4.60
C LEU A 90 14.65 12.33 -4.21
N GLY A 91 13.37 12.09 -4.47
CA GLY A 91 12.31 13.00 -4.07
C GLY A 91 12.27 13.21 -2.56
N THR A 92 12.42 12.13 -1.78
CA THR A 92 12.53 12.20 -0.31
C THR A 92 13.75 13.04 0.12
N ALA A 93 14.94 12.74 -0.39
CA ALA A 93 16.17 13.43 -0.03
C ALA A 93 16.12 14.93 -0.36
N LEU A 94 15.60 15.29 -1.53
CA LEU A 94 15.51 16.67 -2.00
C LEU A 94 14.48 17.50 -1.21
N THR A 95 13.44 16.90 -0.63
CA THR A 95 12.39 17.64 0.10
C THR A 95 12.99 18.51 1.21
N GLY A 96 13.95 18.02 1.95
CA GLY A 96 14.57 18.76 3.06
C GLY A 96 15.45 19.95 2.65
N PHE A 97 15.86 20.03 1.39
CA PHE A 97 16.73 21.13 0.89
C PHE A 97 15.94 22.34 0.40
N PHE A 98 14.66 22.18 0.10
CA PHE A 98 13.88 23.22 -0.57
C PHE A 98 12.60 23.55 0.23
N PRO A 99 12.70 24.28 1.36
CA PRO A 99 11.57 24.59 2.22
C PRO A 99 10.69 25.71 1.66
N SER A 100 10.06 25.45 0.52
CA SER A 100 9.11 26.38 -0.10
C SER A 100 8.06 25.63 -0.92
N PHE A 101 6.88 26.22 -1.10
CA PHE A 101 5.68 25.55 -1.61
C PHE A 101 5.89 24.81 -2.93
N VAL A 102 6.37 25.49 -3.98
CA VAL A 102 6.50 24.87 -5.32
C VAL A 102 7.56 23.75 -5.34
N PRO A 103 8.79 23.95 -4.82
CA PRO A 103 9.75 22.87 -4.71
C PRO A 103 9.26 21.67 -3.86
N VAL A 104 8.53 21.91 -2.77
CA VAL A 104 7.94 20.83 -1.97
C VAL A 104 6.95 20.02 -2.80
N ILE A 105 6.10 20.65 -3.62
CA ILE A 105 5.22 19.94 -4.57
C ILE A 105 6.05 19.09 -5.53
N LEU A 106 7.09 19.64 -6.15
CA LEU A 106 7.89 18.93 -7.16
C LEU A 106 8.64 17.73 -6.55
N THR A 107 9.24 17.88 -5.38
CA THR A 107 9.93 16.79 -4.69
C THR A 107 8.94 15.72 -4.19
N THR A 108 7.78 16.14 -3.71
CA THR A 108 6.68 15.23 -3.33
C THR A 108 6.16 14.45 -4.53
N LEU A 109 5.95 15.08 -5.67
CA LEU A 109 5.53 14.41 -6.90
C LEU A 109 6.59 13.40 -7.36
N LEU A 110 7.87 13.77 -7.36
CA LEU A 110 8.97 12.87 -7.73
C LEU A 110 9.00 11.64 -6.80
N MET A 111 8.94 11.85 -5.48
CA MET A 111 8.87 10.79 -4.49
C MET A 111 7.65 9.90 -4.73
N SER A 112 6.50 10.49 -4.96
CA SER A 112 5.23 9.78 -5.12
C SER A 112 5.14 9.01 -6.42
N PHE A 113 5.61 9.55 -7.57
CA PHE A 113 5.72 8.78 -8.81
C PHE A 113 6.60 7.55 -8.61
N GLY A 114 7.77 7.73 -7.97
CA GLY A 114 8.64 6.61 -7.64
C GLY A 114 7.94 5.56 -6.80
N PHE A 115 7.32 5.97 -5.69
CA PHE A 115 6.64 5.05 -4.77
C PHE A 115 5.50 4.26 -5.44
N HIS A 116 4.59 4.93 -6.15
CA HIS A 116 3.45 4.26 -6.76
C HIS A 116 3.85 3.34 -7.92
N PHE A 117 4.85 3.75 -8.71
CA PHE A 117 5.36 2.91 -9.79
C PHE A 117 6.12 1.70 -9.24
N PHE A 118 6.92 1.89 -8.18
CA PHE A 118 7.54 0.77 -7.47
C PHE A 118 6.48 -0.19 -6.93
N GLU A 119 5.44 0.30 -6.25
CA GLU A 119 4.40 -0.54 -5.67
C GLU A 119 3.71 -1.40 -6.74
N ALA A 120 3.33 -0.82 -7.88
CA ALA A 120 2.67 -1.54 -8.95
C ALA A 120 3.58 -2.62 -9.58
N VAL A 121 4.84 -2.26 -9.90
CA VAL A 121 5.80 -3.21 -10.50
C VAL A 121 6.22 -4.28 -9.51
N ASN A 122 6.44 -3.94 -8.24
CA ASN A 122 6.76 -4.90 -7.18
C ASN A 122 5.66 -5.97 -7.04
N GLN A 123 4.39 -5.56 -7.14
CA GLN A 123 3.27 -6.50 -7.14
C GLN A 123 3.25 -7.39 -8.38
N SER A 124 3.56 -6.85 -9.55
CA SER A 124 3.65 -7.62 -10.78
C SER A 124 4.75 -8.69 -10.68
N LEU A 125 5.97 -8.29 -10.32
CA LEU A 125 7.10 -9.20 -10.14
C LEU A 125 6.81 -10.31 -9.13
N LEU A 126 6.09 -9.99 -8.03
CA LEU A 126 5.67 -11.00 -7.06
C LEU A 126 4.74 -12.06 -7.66
N LEU A 127 3.82 -11.65 -8.50
CA LEU A 127 2.83 -12.56 -9.11
C LEU A 127 3.41 -13.37 -10.27
N GLU A 128 4.46 -12.87 -10.92
CA GLU A 128 5.11 -13.53 -12.05
C GLU A 128 6.16 -14.56 -11.62
N TYR A 129 7.02 -14.19 -10.67
CA TYR A 129 8.20 -14.98 -10.31
C TYR A 129 7.96 -16.05 -9.26
N PHE A 130 6.84 -16.00 -8.53
CA PHE A 130 6.52 -17.00 -7.52
C PHE A 130 5.23 -17.73 -7.88
N ASP A 131 5.24 -19.05 -7.65
CA ASP A 131 4.07 -19.87 -7.88
C ASP A 131 2.91 -19.53 -6.90
N VAL A 132 1.73 -20.05 -7.20
CA VAL A 132 0.48 -19.81 -6.44
C VAL A 132 0.62 -20.16 -4.93
N ARG A 133 1.51 -21.10 -4.56
CA ARG A 133 1.73 -21.49 -3.15
C ARG A 133 2.77 -20.61 -2.47
N THR A 134 3.78 -20.18 -3.20
CA THR A 134 4.92 -19.39 -2.69
C THR A 134 4.59 -17.91 -2.60
N THR A 135 3.84 -17.35 -3.56
CA THR A 135 3.46 -15.94 -3.63
C THR A 135 2.85 -15.39 -2.32
N PRO A 136 1.85 -16.02 -1.70
CA PRO A 136 1.28 -15.49 -0.45
C PRO A 136 2.30 -15.40 0.67
N VAL A 137 3.19 -16.38 0.76
CA VAL A 137 4.24 -16.43 1.79
C VAL A 137 5.27 -15.32 1.58
N VAL A 138 5.71 -15.11 0.32
CA VAL A 138 6.64 -14.02 -0.04
C VAL A 138 6.00 -12.66 0.23
N MET A 139 4.77 -12.44 -0.23
CA MET A 139 4.03 -11.19 0.03
C MET A 139 3.88 -10.91 1.52
N GLY A 140 3.54 -11.92 2.32
CA GLY A 140 3.44 -11.79 3.77
C GLY A 140 4.77 -11.39 4.41
N LYS A 141 5.89 -12.02 3.99
CA LYS A 141 7.23 -11.67 4.47
C LYS A 141 7.65 -10.24 4.09
N LEU A 142 7.40 -9.81 2.84
CA LEU A 142 7.72 -8.46 2.40
C LEU A 142 6.86 -7.40 3.09
N ARG A 143 5.58 -7.67 3.36
CA ARG A 143 4.73 -6.80 4.18
C ARG A 143 5.22 -6.71 5.64
N GLY A 144 5.62 -7.84 6.23
CA GLY A 144 6.25 -7.84 7.55
C GLY A 144 7.54 -7.02 7.57
N LEU A 145 8.38 -7.14 6.52
CA LEU A 145 9.57 -6.32 6.34
C LEU A 145 9.22 -4.83 6.26
N ALA A 146 8.21 -4.47 5.47
CA ALA A 146 7.75 -3.09 5.34
C ALA A 146 7.25 -2.54 6.69
N ALA A 147 6.49 -3.32 7.46
CA ALA A 147 6.06 -2.93 8.80
C ALA A 147 7.25 -2.70 9.75
N GLY A 148 8.25 -3.61 9.71
CA GLY A 148 9.49 -3.44 10.47
C GLY A 148 10.31 -2.23 10.03
N GLY A 149 10.39 -1.97 8.73
CA GLY A 149 11.02 -0.76 8.17
C GLY A 149 10.32 0.53 8.60
N SER A 150 8.97 0.54 8.60
CA SER A 150 8.18 1.67 9.08
C SER A 150 8.42 1.95 10.57
N LEU A 151 8.49 0.89 11.39
CA LEU A 151 8.83 1.02 12.81
C LEU A 151 10.25 1.57 12.99
N ALA A 152 11.22 1.05 12.23
CA ALA A 152 12.61 1.54 12.27
C ALA A 152 12.72 3.01 11.85
N ALA A 153 11.99 3.44 10.81
CA ALA A 153 11.92 4.85 10.42
C ALA A 153 11.31 5.71 11.54
N SER A 154 10.25 5.24 12.21
CA SER A 154 9.63 5.95 13.33
C SER A 154 10.59 6.10 14.52
N VAL A 155 11.31 5.04 14.86
CA VAL A 155 12.33 5.05 15.91
C VAL A 155 13.48 6.00 15.55
N PHE A 156 13.95 5.95 14.29
CA PHE A 156 14.98 6.87 13.81
C PHE A 156 14.54 8.33 13.94
N VAL A 157 13.35 8.69 13.43
CA VAL A 157 12.84 10.07 13.53
C VAL A 157 12.69 10.49 14.99
N PHE A 158 12.10 9.63 15.84
CA PHE A 158 11.91 9.93 17.27
C PHE A 158 13.23 10.26 17.97
N PHE A 159 14.29 9.48 17.77
CA PHE A 159 15.56 9.71 18.45
C PHE A 159 16.45 10.79 17.80
N CYS A 160 16.29 11.04 16.50
CA CYS A 160 17.16 11.97 15.77
C CYS A 160 16.60 13.39 15.66
N SER A 161 15.31 13.58 15.87
CA SER A 161 14.65 14.90 15.71
C SER A 161 15.23 16.00 16.61
N ASP A 162 15.76 15.64 17.77
CA ASP A 162 16.37 16.60 18.70
C ASP A 162 17.82 16.99 18.31
N PHE A 163 18.50 16.24 17.44
CA PHE A 163 19.92 16.40 17.13
C PHE A 163 20.19 16.73 15.66
N LEU A 164 19.30 16.33 14.75
CA LEU A 164 19.49 16.49 13.31
C LEU A 164 18.45 17.46 12.71
N PRO A 165 18.89 18.38 11.84
CA PRO A 165 17.94 19.21 11.08
C PRO A 165 17.16 18.35 10.09
N TYR A 166 15.97 18.81 9.69
CA TYR A 166 15.11 18.15 8.70
C TYR A 166 15.86 17.74 7.44
N THR A 167 16.71 18.62 6.91
CA THR A 167 17.52 18.37 5.73
C THR A 167 18.35 17.08 5.85
N MET A 168 19.02 16.88 6.98
CA MET A 168 19.83 15.68 7.20
C MET A 168 18.97 14.42 7.40
N MET A 169 17.83 14.53 8.08
CA MET A 169 16.93 13.39 8.27
C MET A 169 16.33 12.93 6.94
N PHE A 170 15.83 13.87 6.10
CA PHE A 170 15.35 13.56 4.75
C PHE A 170 16.47 12.98 3.87
N LEU A 171 17.68 13.55 3.94
CA LEU A 171 18.82 13.05 3.18
C LEU A 171 19.17 11.61 3.56
N ILE A 172 19.23 11.29 4.84
CA ILE A 172 19.57 9.93 5.34
C ILE A 172 18.54 8.90 4.85
N VAL A 173 17.24 9.15 5.09
CA VAL A 173 16.22 8.19 4.68
C VAL A 173 16.08 8.08 3.16
N GLY A 174 16.23 9.20 2.45
CA GLY A 174 16.25 9.24 0.99
C GLY A 174 17.47 8.53 0.39
N ALA A 175 18.66 8.76 0.96
CA ALA A 175 19.90 8.11 0.52
C ALA A 175 19.88 6.59 0.73
N LEU A 176 19.31 6.10 1.83
CA LEU A 176 19.12 4.66 2.05
C LEU A 176 18.21 4.05 0.97
N CYS A 177 17.13 4.75 0.61
CA CYS A 177 16.26 4.32 -0.48
C CYS A 177 16.98 4.36 -1.84
N MET A 178 17.69 5.45 -2.14
CA MET A 178 18.48 5.57 -3.38
C MET A 178 19.54 4.47 -3.48
N PHE A 179 20.24 4.16 -2.39
CA PHE A 179 21.23 3.09 -2.35
C PHE A 179 20.63 1.75 -2.78
N THR A 180 19.45 1.39 -2.29
CA THR A 180 18.78 0.16 -2.71
C THR A 180 18.37 0.19 -4.18
N GLY A 181 17.92 1.34 -4.69
CA GLY A 181 17.60 1.54 -6.10
C GLY A 181 18.82 1.40 -7.00
N VAL A 182 19.94 2.07 -6.66
CA VAL A 182 21.22 1.94 -7.39
C VAL A 182 21.69 0.47 -7.40
N TRP A 183 21.71 -0.16 -6.23
CA TRP A 183 22.07 -1.59 -6.13
C TRP A 183 21.17 -2.47 -7.00
N GLY A 184 19.85 -2.20 -6.98
CA GLY A 184 18.88 -2.91 -7.80
C GLY A 184 19.15 -2.83 -9.31
N LEU A 185 19.71 -1.72 -9.80
CA LEU A 185 20.08 -1.57 -11.22
C LEU A 185 21.23 -2.51 -11.66
N PHE A 186 22.12 -2.87 -10.73
CA PHE A 186 23.22 -3.80 -10.99
C PHE A 186 22.81 -5.28 -10.85
N LEU A 187 21.63 -5.55 -10.30
CA LEU A 187 21.09 -6.90 -10.17
C LEU A 187 20.22 -7.25 -11.39
N ASP A 188 20.45 -8.42 -11.98
CA ASP A 188 19.54 -9.00 -12.95
C ASP A 188 18.91 -10.27 -12.34
N PRO A 189 17.73 -10.14 -11.71
CA PRO A 189 17.02 -11.27 -11.12
C PRO A 189 16.16 -12.03 -12.13
N THR A 190 16.21 -11.68 -13.43
CA THR A 190 15.27 -12.19 -14.44
C THR A 190 15.46 -13.67 -14.72
N ASN A 191 14.35 -14.40 -14.82
CA ASN A 191 14.29 -15.75 -15.34
C ASN A 191 13.92 -15.70 -16.84
N LYS A 192 14.78 -16.26 -17.71
CA LYS A 192 14.58 -16.27 -19.17
C LYS A 192 13.41 -17.15 -19.61
N GLU A 193 12.94 -18.04 -18.75
CA GLU A 193 11.83 -18.96 -19.01
C GLU A 193 10.46 -18.30 -18.83
N LEU A 194 10.40 -17.07 -18.28
CA LEU A 194 9.13 -16.38 -18.08
C LEU A 194 8.53 -15.86 -19.37
N PRO A 195 7.19 -15.91 -19.53
CA PRO A 195 6.49 -15.38 -20.67
C PRO A 195 6.74 -13.87 -20.82
N ILE A 196 6.86 -13.42 -22.08
CA ILE A 196 6.96 -11.99 -22.38
C ILE A 196 5.64 -11.32 -22.02
N GLN A 197 5.71 -10.30 -21.15
CA GLN A 197 4.54 -9.56 -20.71
C GLN A 197 3.86 -8.80 -21.86
N SER A 198 2.52 -8.71 -21.81
CA SER A 198 1.77 -7.88 -22.76
C SER A 198 2.09 -6.41 -22.51
N LYS A 199 2.51 -5.72 -23.60
CA LYS A 199 2.84 -4.28 -23.57
C LYS A 199 1.64 -3.38 -23.90
N LYS A 200 0.43 -3.95 -23.97
CA LYS A 200 -0.81 -3.22 -24.23
C LYS A 200 -1.61 -3.11 -22.94
N MET A 201 -2.28 -1.97 -22.77
CA MET A 201 -3.25 -1.83 -21.68
C MET A 201 -4.29 -2.94 -21.77
N VAL A 202 -4.47 -3.69 -20.69
CA VAL A 202 -5.36 -4.83 -20.66
C VAL A 202 -6.49 -4.57 -19.67
N PHE A 203 -7.67 -4.35 -20.23
CA PHE A 203 -8.92 -4.30 -19.47
C PHE A 203 -9.83 -5.41 -19.98
N ARG A 204 -9.65 -6.63 -19.43
CA ARG A 204 -10.43 -7.78 -19.87
C ARG A 204 -11.66 -7.99 -19.01
N ARG A 205 -12.81 -8.16 -19.64
CA ARG A 205 -14.08 -8.41 -18.96
C ARG A 205 -14.04 -9.63 -18.03
N LYS A 206 -13.24 -10.63 -18.33
CA LYS A 206 -13.06 -11.82 -17.47
C LYS A 206 -12.50 -11.52 -16.08
N TYR A 207 -11.83 -10.35 -15.88
CA TYR A 207 -11.29 -9.92 -14.58
C TYR A 207 -12.23 -8.96 -13.83
N TRP A 208 -13.49 -8.85 -14.23
CA TRP A 208 -14.47 -7.91 -13.69
C TRP A 208 -14.60 -7.98 -12.16
N LEU A 209 -14.62 -9.21 -11.60
CA LEU A 209 -14.73 -9.43 -10.16
C LEU A 209 -13.53 -8.84 -9.41
N PHE A 210 -12.32 -9.05 -9.95
CA PHE A 210 -11.11 -8.47 -9.38
C PHE A 210 -11.14 -6.95 -9.40
N TYR A 211 -11.56 -6.32 -10.50
CA TYR A 211 -11.66 -4.86 -10.59
C TYR A 211 -12.68 -4.28 -9.61
N LEU A 212 -13.84 -4.91 -9.51
CA LEU A 212 -14.91 -4.44 -8.62
C LEU A 212 -14.52 -4.59 -7.15
N LEU A 213 -13.93 -5.72 -6.77
CA LEU A 213 -13.42 -5.92 -5.40
C LEU A 213 -12.26 -4.95 -5.10
N THR A 214 -11.42 -4.62 -6.08
CA THR A 214 -10.34 -3.61 -5.92
C THR A 214 -10.91 -2.21 -5.69
N LEU A 215 -11.96 -1.82 -6.42
CA LEU A 215 -12.64 -0.54 -6.22
C LEU A 215 -13.24 -0.43 -4.79
N PHE A 216 -13.96 -1.46 -4.36
CA PHE A 216 -14.56 -1.47 -3.02
C PHE A 216 -13.50 -1.50 -1.91
N LEU A 217 -12.41 -2.24 -2.12
CA LEU A 217 -11.26 -2.25 -1.20
C LEU A 217 -10.64 -0.85 -1.08
N GLY A 218 -10.45 -0.15 -2.20
CA GLY A 218 -9.93 1.22 -2.23
C GLY A 218 -10.85 2.20 -1.51
N ALA A 219 -12.16 2.16 -1.80
CA ALA A 219 -13.15 3.01 -1.16
C ALA A 219 -13.19 2.80 0.36
N ARG A 220 -13.27 1.55 0.81
CA ARG A 220 -13.26 1.18 2.24
C ARG A 220 -11.97 1.63 2.93
N ARG A 221 -10.82 1.44 2.27
CA ARG A 221 -9.53 1.89 2.78
C ARG A 221 -9.52 3.39 3.08
N GLN A 222 -10.09 4.20 2.20
CA GLN A 222 -10.12 5.64 2.40
C GLN A 222 -11.05 6.04 3.55
N ILE A 223 -12.19 5.36 3.72
CA ILE A 223 -13.05 5.58 4.88
C ILE A 223 -12.28 5.31 6.18
N PHE A 224 -11.52 4.23 6.24
CA PHE A 224 -10.68 3.92 7.40
C PHE A 224 -9.57 4.95 7.63
N ILE A 225 -8.74 5.21 6.62
CA ILE A 225 -7.57 6.08 6.76
C ILE A 225 -7.96 7.51 7.14
N VAL A 226 -9.02 8.05 6.51
CA VAL A 226 -9.42 9.43 6.70
C VAL A 226 -10.34 9.58 7.90
N PHE A 227 -11.42 8.81 7.94
CA PHE A 227 -12.50 9.07 8.90
C PHE A 227 -12.35 8.33 10.22
N ALA A 228 -11.75 7.13 10.27
CA ALA A 228 -11.56 6.45 11.55
C ALA A 228 -10.58 7.22 12.45
N LEU A 229 -9.45 7.67 11.91
CA LEU A 229 -8.51 8.50 12.67
C LEU A 229 -9.14 9.84 13.07
N PHE A 230 -9.88 10.48 12.15
CA PHE A 230 -10.58 11.73 12.42
C PHE A 230 -11.62 11.58 13.54
N LEU A 231 -12.38 10.46 13.54
CA LEU A 231 -13.31 10.12 14.62
C LEU A 231 -12.62 10.02 15.99
N LEU A 232 -11.48 9.33 16.03
CA LEU A 232 -10.71 9.18 17.28
C LEU A 232 -10.26 10.54 17.84
N VAL A 233 -9.81 11.44 16.97
CA VAL A 233 -9.26 12.74 17.38
C VAL A 233 -10.38 13.75 17.66
N GLU A 234 -11.31 13.92 16.75
CA GLU A 234 -12.34 14.96 16.79
C GLU A 234 -13.45 14.61 17.79
N HIS A 235 -14.01 13.42 17.70
CA HIS A 235 -15.15 13.01 18.52
C HIS A 235 -14.71 12.44 19.89
N PHE A 236 -13.72 11.52 19.89
CA PHE A 236 -13.24 10.87 21.11
C PHE A 236 -12.05 11.58 21.80
N ARG A 237 -11.56 12.69 21.22
CA ARG A 237 -10.51 13.54 21.80
C ARG A 237 -9.21 12.79 22.11
N PHE A 238 -8.81 11.85 21.25
CA PHE A 238 -7.53 11.17 21.40
C PHE A 238 -6.37 12.15 21.24
N SER A 239 -5.44 12.13 22.19
CA SER A 239 -4.21 12.92 22.11
C SER A 239 -3.27 12.34 21.04
N VAL A 240 -2.35 13.18 20.57
CA VAL A 240 -1.28 12.77 19.63
C VAL A 240 -0.50 11.57 20.15
N ASN A 241 -0.20 11.54 21.48
CA ASN A 241 0.49 10.42 22.09
C ASN A 241 -0.31 9.13 22.02
N THR A 242 -1.63 9.18 22.28
CA THR A 242 -2.51 8.00 22.18
C THR A 242 -2.56 7.48 20.75
N VAL A 243 -2.69 8.38 19.77
CA VAL A 243 -2.65 8.03 18.34
C VAL A 243 -1.30 7.40 17.98
N SER A 244 -0.18 7.98 18.41
CA SER A 244 1.16 7.44 18.15
C SER A 244 1.33 6.02 18.71
N VAL A 245 0.79 5.74 19.90
CA VAL A 245 0.79 4.39 20.47
C VAL A 245 -0.01 3.42 19.60
N LEU A 246 -1.18 3.82 19.10
CA LEU A 246 -1.97 2.97 18.19
C LEU A 246 -1.20 2.63 16.92
N PHE A 247 -0.50 3.60 16.33
CA PHE A 247 0.34 3.35 15.15
C PHE A 247 1.50 2.39 15.46
N MET A 248 2.20 2.58 16.59
CA MET A 248 3.27 1.66 16.99
C MET A 248 2.76 0.24 17.22
N ILE A 249 1.61 0.08 17.89
CA ILE A 249 0.94 -1.23 18.06
C ILE A 249 0.64 -1.86 16.69
N ASN A 250 0.06 -1.10 15.78
CA ASN A 250 -0.27 -1.59 14.44
C ASN A 250 0.96 -2.01 13.64
N TYR A 251 2.04 -1.24 13.67
CA TYR A 251 3.29 -1.61 12.98
C TYR A 251 3.93 -2.85 13.59
N ALA A 252 3.98 -2.93 14.93
CA ALA A 252 4.51 -4.10 15.62
C ALA A 252 3.70 -5.37 15.30
N ILE A 253 2.37 -5.29 15.36
CA ILE A 253 1.48 -6.40 15.02
C ILE A 253 1.70 -6.83 13.56
N ASN A 254 1.74 -5.88 12.63
CA ASN A 254 1.92 -6.20 11.21
C ASN A 254 3.25 -6.86 10.90
N TRP A 255 4.31 -6.49 11.59
CA TRP A 255 5.60 -7.14 11.42
C TRP A 255 5.52 -8.66 11.66
N PHE A 256 4.83 -9.07 12.73
CA PHE A 256 4.70 -10.49 13.06
C PHE A 256 3.57 -11.19 12.29
N LEU A 257 2.46 -10.50 12.05
CA LEU A 257 1.25 -11.09 11.50
C LEU A 257 1.34 -11.28 9.97
N ASN A 258 1.89 -10.32 9.22
CA ASN A 258 1.89 -10.37 7.77
C ASN A 258 2.55 -11.63 7.17
N PRO A 259 3.68 -12.15 7.67
CA PRO A 259 4.24 -13.39 7.18
C PRO A 259 3.35 -14.62 7.44
N LEU A 260 2.49 -14.57 8.47
CA LEU A 260 1.57 -15.66 8.82
C LEU A 260 0.34 -15.68 7.91
N ILE A 261 -0.12 -14.50 7.45
CA ILE A 261 -1.27 -14.37 6.56
C ILE A 261 -1.04 -15.15 5.26
N GLY A 262 0.15 -15.04 4.66
CA GLY A 262 0.49 -15.80 3.46
C GLY A 262 0.37 -17.32 3.62
N ARG A 263 0.73 -17.86 4.80
CA ARG A 263 0.54 -19.28 5.12
C ARG A 263 -0.92 -19.63 5.33
N THR A 264 -1.69 -18.72 5.91
CA THR A 264 -3.13 -18.89 6.16
C THR A 264 -3.90 -18.96 4.85
N ILE A 265 -3.58 -18.13 3.85
CA ILE A 265 -4.19 -18.21 2.51
C ILE A 265 -4.04 -19.61 1.92
N ASN A 266 -2.85 -20.20 2.01
CA ASN A 266 -2.61 -21.56 1.50
C ASN A 266 -3.41 -22.65 2.22
N ARG A 267 -3.84 -22.41 3.48
CA ARG A 267 -4.60 -23.39 4.28
C ARG A 267 -6.11 -23.31 4.08
N ILE A 268 -6.64 -22.09 4.10
CA ILE A 268 -8.10 -21.88 4.11
C ILE A 268 -8.65 -21.32 2.79
N GLY A 269 -7.77 -20.86 1.89
CA GLY A 269 -8.11 -20.29 0.59
C GLY A 269 -8.56 -18.83 0.65
N GLU A 270 -8.58 -18.18 -0.53
CA GLU A 270 -8.87 -16.76 -0.68
C GLU A 270 -10.30 -16.39 -0.28
N ARG A 271 -11.29 -17.21 -0.71
CA ARG A 271 -12.70 -16.94 -0.41
C ARG A 271 -12.96 -16.85 1.09
N LYS A 272 -12.48 -17.82 1.85
CA LYS A 272 -12.72 -17.87 3.30
C LYS A 272 -12.01 -16.70 4.00
N LEU A 273 -10.75 -16.42 3.63
CA LEU A 273 -10.00 -15.34 4.27
C LEU A 273 -10.59 -13.97 3.99
N LEU A 274 -10.99 -13.69 2.74
CA LEU A 274 -11.68 -12.45 2.37
C LEU A 274 -13.07 -12.35 2.99
N SER A 275 -13.79 -13.48 3.16
CA SER A 275 -15.06 -13.48 3.87
C SER A 275 -14.89 -13.08 5.34
N ILE A 276 -13.84 -13.55 6.01
CA ILE A 276 -13.50 -13.14 7.38
C ILE A 276 -13.17 -11.64 7.42
N GLU A 277 -12.34 -11.14 6.49
CA GLU A 277 -12.01 -9.74 6.38
C GLU A 277 -13.25 -8.86 6.26
N TYR A 278 -14.13 -9.16 5.29
CA TYR A 278 -15.30 -8.32 5.02
C TYR A 278 -16.36 -8.42 6.12
N SER A 279 -16.57 -9.59 6.71
CA SER A 279 -17.46 -9.75 7.86
C SER A 279 -16.96 -8.95 9.06
N THR A 280 -15.66 -9.00 9.35
CA THR A 280 -15.07 -8.19 10.42
C THR A 280 -15.15 -6.69 10.11
N ALA A 281 -14.90 -6.28 8.85
CA ALA A 281 -15.02 -4.89 8.45
C ALA A 281 -16.45 -4.34 8.62
N ILE A 282 -17.50 -5.13 8.32
CA ILE A 282 -18.88 -4.76 8.59
C ILE A 282 -19.09 -4.47 10.08
N LEU A 283 -18.61 -5.36 10.95
CA LEU A 283 -18.72 -5.18 12.40
C LEU A 283 -17.93 -3.95 12.89
N VAL A 284 -16.73 -3.74 12.37
CA VAL A 284 -15.87 -2.61 12.73
C VAL A 284 -16.51 -1.28 12.32
N PHE A 285 -16.93 -1.15 11.07
CA PHE A 285 -17.55 0.09 10.59
C PHE A 285 -18.89 0.37 11.27
N THR A 286 -19.72 -0.66 11.50
CA THR A 286 -20.94 -0.52 12.31
C THR A 286 -20.59 -0.12 13.74
N GLY A 287 -19.54 -0.69 14.31
CA GLY A 287 -19.04 -0.34 15.63
C GLY A 287 -18.61 1.14 15.70
N TYR A 288 -17.88 1.67 14.73
CA TYR A 288 -17.53 3.10 14.69
C TYR A 288 -18.77 4.00 14.62
N ALA A 289 -19.77 3.60 13.82
CA ALA A 289 -20.99 4.39 13.67
C ALA A 289 -21.85 4.42 14.95
N THR A 290 -21.74 3.41 15.81
CA THR A 290 -22.69 3.23 16.93
C THR A 290 -22.06 3.32 18.32
N THR A 291 -20.73 3.22 18.44
CA THR A 291 -20.08 3.24 19.76
C THR A 291 -20.01 4.65 20.34
N GLY A 292 -20.34 4.77 21.63
CA GLY A 292 -20.06 5.96 22.44
C GLY A 292 -18.78 5.85 23.27
N SER A 293 -18.00 4.75 23.13
CA SER A 293 -16.81 4.49 23.94
C SER A 293 -15.53 4.70 23.17
N ALA A 294 -14.68 5.63 23.64
CA ALA A 294 -13.35 5.88 23.10
C ALA A 294 -12.47 4.61 23.10
N TRP A 295 -12.56 3.78 24.13
CA TRP A 295 -11.83 2.53 24.25
C TRP A 295 -12.23 1.54 23.13
N VAL A 296 -13.54 1.38 22.92
CA VAL A 296 -14.05 0.52 21.87
C VAL A 296 -13.58 1.02 20.50
N ALA A 297 -13.67 2.32 20.23
CA ALA A 297 -13.20 2.91 18.98
C ALA A 297 -11.69 2.67 18.74
N GLY A 298 -10.86 2.79 19.79
CA GLY A 298 -9.42 2.47 19.69
C GLY A 298 -9.14 0.99 19.38
N VAL A 299 -9.89 0.08 20.03
CA VAL A 299 -9.79 -1.38 19.74
C VAL A 299 -10.23 -1.68 18.31
N LEU A 300 -11.34 -1.08 17.84
CA LEU A 300 -11.80 -1.23 16.47
C LEU A 300 -10.75 -0.76 15.46
N TYR A 301 -10.01 0.33 15.77
CA TYR A 301 -8.93 0.83 14.93
C TYR A 301 -7.80 -0.21 14.74
N VAL A 302 -7.41 -0.86 15.83
CA VAL A 302 -6.40 -1.93 15.76
C VAL A 302 -6.92 -3.15 15.00
N ILE A 303 -8.18 -3.56 15.25
CA ILE A 303 -8.78 -4.71 14.56
C ILE A 303 -8.86 -4.46 13.05
N ASP A 304 -9.34 -3.29 12.61
CA ASP A 304 -9.44 -2.96 11.18
C ASP A 304 -8.06 -2.99 10.51
N TYR A 305 -7.06 -2.43 11.18
CA TYR A 305 -5.69 -2.44 10.66
C TYR A 305 -5.14 -3.86 10.49
N ILE A 306 -5.47 -4.79 11.41
CA ILE A 306 -5.08 -6.20 11.33
C ILE A 306 -5.75 -6.88 10.13
N VAL A 307 -7.09 -6.80 10.06
CA VAL A 307 -7.85 -7.55 9.05
C VAL A 307 -7.67 -7.00 7.65
N PHE A 308 -7.37 -5.71 7.50
CA PHE A 308 -7.06 -5.11 6.21
C PHE A 308 -5.89 -5.82 5.48
N ASN A 309 -4.95 -6.40 6.23
CA ASN A 309 -3.85 -7.15 5.64
C ASN A 309 -4.30 -8.45 4.94
N PHE A 310 -5.51 -8.95 5.21
CA PHE A 310 -6.06 -10.11 4.51
C PHE A 310 -6.36 -9.83 3.04
N SER A 311 -6.38 -8.55 2.63
CA SER A 311 -6.46 -8.11 1.23
C SER A 311 -5.35 -8.69 0.31
N ILE A 312 -4.27 -9.27 0.88
CA ILE A 312 -3.32 -10.10 0.13
C ILE A 312 -4.05 -11.18 -0.68
N ALA A 313 -5.12 -11.77 -0.12
CA ALA A 313 -5.90 -12.82 -0.76
C ALA A 313 -6.60 -12.36 -2.06
N LEU A 314 -6.92 -11.07 -2.21
CA LEU A 314 -7.46 -10.54 -3.46
C LEU A 314 -6.44 -10.60 -4.60
N ARG A 315 -5.17 -10.36 -4.30
CA ARG A 315 -4.09 -10.43 -5.30
C ARG A 315 -3.76 -11.87 -5.68
N THR A 316 -3.74 -12.79 -4.72
CA THR A 316 -3.52 -14.21 -5.01
C THR A 316 -4.71 -14.84 -5.75
N PHE A 317 -5.94 -14.37 -5.49
CA PHE A 317 -7.10 -14.69 -6.33
C PHE A 317 -6.87 -14.27 -7.78
N PHE A 318 -6.46 -13.01 -8.00
CA PHE A 318 -6.16 -12.53 -9.36
C PHE A 318 -5.09 -13.38 -10.04
N GLN A 319 -3.99 -13.71 -9.36
CA GLN A 319 -2.93 -14.57 -9.89
C GLN A 319 -3.45 -15.93 -10.37
N LYS A 320 -4.48 -16.49 -9.71
CA LYS A 320 -5.07 -17.78 -10.09
C LYS A 320 -5.90 -17.74 -11.37
N ILE A 321 -6.44 -16.57 -11.74
CA ILE A 321 -7.30 -16.39 -12.93
C ILE A 321 -6.60 -15.64 -14.05
N ALA A 322 -5.49 -14.97 -13.78
CA ALA A 322 -4.78 -14.16 -14.76
C ALA A 322 -3.95 -15.01 -15.71
N GLU A 323 -3.98 -14.64 -16.99
CA GLU A 323 -2.95 -15.08 -17.92
C GLU A 323 -1.62 -14.41 -17.57
N PRO A 324 -0.49 -15.12 -17.62
CA PRO A 324 0.80 -14.55 -17.20
C PRO A 324 1.13 -13.21 -17.88
N GLN A 325 0.79 -13.05 -19.16
CA GLN A 325 1.03 -11.84 -19.93
C GLN A 325 0.15 -10.65 -19.54
N ASP A 326 -0.95 -10.89 -18.82
CA ASP A 326 -1.91 -9.86 -18.38
C ASP A 326 -1.59 -9.33 -16.97
N ILE A 327 -0.67 -9.95 -16.24
CA ILE A 327 -0.44 -9.65 -14.80
C ILE A 327 -0.02 -8.19 -14.63
N ALA A 328 1.10 -7.76 -15.23
CA ALA A 328 1.61 -6.41 -15.07
C ALA A 328 0.64 -5.32 -15.54
N PRO A 329 0.06 -5.40 -16.76
CA PRO A 329 -0.90 -4.40 -17.22
C PRO A 329 -2.17 -4.32 -16.36
N THR A 330 -2.68 -5.47 -15.88
CA THR A 330 -3.88 -5.49 -15.02
C THR A 330 -3.60 -4.96 -13.63
N MET A 331 -2.41 -5.21 -13.08
CA MET A 331 -2.01 -4.63 -11.78
C MET A 331 -1.89 -3.10 -11.86
N ALA A 332 -1.41 -2.54 -12.97
CA ALA A 332 -1.39 -1.09 -13.18
C ALA A 332 -2.82 -0.50 -13.25
N VAL A 333 -3.75 -1.18 -13.94
CA VAL A 333 -5.17 -0.79 -13.97
C VAL A 333 -5.79 -0.88 -12.58
N ALA A 334 -5.51 -1.95 -11.82
CA ALA A 334 -6.01 -2.12 -10.45
C ALA A 334 -5.52 -1.00 -9.52
N GLN A 335 -4.27 -0.57 -9.67
CA GLN A 335 -3.72 0.56 -8.93
C GLN A 335 -4.47 1.86 -9.27
N THR A 336 -4.74 2.12 -10.55
CA THR A 336 -5.54 3.27 -10.98
C THR A 336 -6.95 3.24 -10.39
N ILE A 337 -7.64 2.09 -10.43
CA ILE A 337 -8.99 1.91 -9.84
C ILE A 337 -8.97 2.21 -8.33
N ASN A 338 -7.95 1.74 -7.62
CA ASN A 338 -7.81 1.99 -6.19
C ASN A 338 -7.65 3.50 -5.89
N HIS A 339 -6.90 4.22 -6.73
CA HIS A 339 -6.71 5.66 -6.57
C HIS A 339 -7.91 6.53 -6.99
N ILE A 340 -8.76 6.05 -7.91
CA ILE A 340 -10.05 6.71 -8.16
C ILE A 340 -10.84 6.83 -6.86
N ALA A 341 -10.95 5.73 -6.11
CA ALA A 341 -11.59 5.76 -4.80
C ALA A 341 -10.88 6.70 -3.81
N ALA A 342 -9.54 6.74 -3.85
CA ALA A 342 -8.74 7.56 -2.94
C ALA A 342 -8.94 9.08 -3.13
N ILE A 343 -9.35 9.52 -4.30
CA ILE A 343 -9.65 10.93 -4.59
C ILE A 343 -11.09 11.27 -4.21
N PHE A 344 -12.06 10.46 -4.62
CA PHE A 344 -13.47 10.80 -4.48
C PHE A 344 -14.07 10.52 -3.11
N VAL A 345 -13.65 9.42 -2.46
CA VAL A 345 -14.25 8.99 -1.19
C VAL A 345 -14.01 9.99 -0.04
N PRO A 346 -12.82 10.58 0.15
CA PRO A 346 -12.63 11.58 1.20
C PRO A 346 -13.47 12.84 0.99
N ALA A 347 -13.56 13.34 -0.24
CA ALA A 347 -14.36 14.54 -0.55
C ALA A 347 -15.86 14.31 -0.27
N LEU A 348 -16.42 13.22 -0.82
CA LEU A 348 -17.83 12.88 -0.62
C LEU A 348 -18.11 12.51 0.84
N GLY A 349 -17.27 11.73 1.45
CA GLY A 349 -17.44 11.29 2.84
C GLY A 349 -17.34 12.45 3.83
N GLY A 350 -16.46 13.43 3.60
CA GLY A 350 -16.35 14.64 4.42
C GLY A 350 -17.61 15.51 4.33
N TRP A 351 -18.17 15.68 3.13
CA TRP A 351 -19.45 16.35 2.95
C TRP A 351 -20.58 15.61 3.68
N LEU A 352 -20.70 14.30 3.51
CA LEU A 352 -21.70 13.49 4.20
C LEU A 352 -21.57 13.55 5.72
N TRP A 353 -20.33 13.60 6.24
CA TRP A 353 -20.05 13.75 7.67
C TRP A 353 -20.65 15.05 8.24
N VAL A 354 -20.43 16.16 7.53
CA VAL A 354 -20.91 17.49 7.95
C VAL A 354 -22.42 17.60 7.86
N GLU A 355 -23.03 17.13 6.76
CA GLU A 355 -24.46 17.28 6.50
C GLU A 355 -25.34 16.27 7.25
N PHE A 356 -24.87 15.04 7.41
CA PHE A 356 -25.69 13.93 7.92
C PHE A 356 -25.12 13.24 9.17
N GLY A 357 -23.98 13.71 9.65
CA GLY A 357 -23.31 13.15 10.83
C GLY A 357 -22.22 12.13 10.50
N TYR A 358 -21.32 11.95 11.47
CA TYR A 358 -20.13 11.11 11.32
C TYR A 358 -20.44 9.61 11.07
N GLN A 359 -21.63 9.16 11.42
CA GLN A 359 -22.06 7.77 11.27
C GLN A 359 -22.17 7.34 9.80
N ILE A 360 -22.54 8.28 8.90
CA ILE A 360 -22.86 7.97 7.51
C ILE A 360 -21.68 7.41 6.72
N PRO A 361 -20.47 8.01 6.73
CA PRO A 361 -19.32 7.42 6.08
C PRO A 361 -19.04 5.97 6.55
N PHE A 362 -19.22 5.68 7.83
CA PHE A 362 -19.00 4.33 8.36
C PHE A 362 -20.08 3.34 7.93
N PHE A 363 -21.36 3.74 7.90
CA PHE A 363 -22.41 2.89 7.33
C PHE A 363 -22.19 2.61 5.84
N ILE A 364 -21.68 3.58 5.08
CA ILE A 364 -21.27 3.34 3.69
C ILE A 364 -20.12 2.32 3.64
N GLY A 365 -19.13 2.43 4.53
CA GLY A 365 -18.05 1.47 4.66
C GLY A 365 -18.56 0.06 4.97
N ALA A 366 -19.53 -0.07 5.87
CA ALA A 366 -20.19 -1.34 6.20
C ALA A 366 -20.96 -1.90 4.99
N ALA A 367 -21.71 -1.07 4.26
CA ALA A 367 -22.42 -1.46 3.05
C ALA A 367 -21.48 -1.95 1.94
N LEU A 368 -20.38 -1.21 1.67
CA LEU A 368 -19.35 -1.63 0.70
C LEU A 368 -18.69 -2.95 1.09
N SER A 369 -18.46 -3.16 2.40
CA SER A 369 -17.95 -4.44 2.91
C SER A 369 -18.97 -5.57 2.73
N GLY A 370 -20.26 -5.30 2.92
CA GLY A 370 -21.36 -6.23 2.66
C GLY A 370 -21.44 -6.63 1.19
N CYS A 371 -21.38 -5.66 0.28
CA CYS A 371 -21.31 -5.93 -1.17
C CYS A 371 -20.07 -6.77 -1.53
N SER A 372 -18.92 -6.46 -0.94
CA SER A 372 -17.69 -7.24 -1.15
C SER A 372 -17.84 -8.67 -0.62
N LEU A 373 -18.49 -8.86 0.55
CA LEU A 373 -18.74 -10.16 1.13
C LEU A 373 -19.62 -11.04 0.21
N LEU A 374 -20.65 -10.46 -0.41
CA LEU A 374 -21.50 -11.16 -1.37
C LEU A 374 -20.69 -11.56 -2.63
N LEU A 375 -19.92 -10.63 -3.17
CA LEU A 375 -19.12 -10.86 -4.37
C LEU A 375 -18.04 -11.92 -4.15
N VAL A 376 -17.43 -11.95 -2.99
CA VAL A 376 -16.37 -12.90 -2.69
C VAL A 376 -16.85 -14.36 -2.67
N GLN A 377 -18.16 -14.60 -2.49
CA GLN A 377 -18.71 -15.97 -2.50
C GLN A 377 -18.56 -16.67 -3.86
N ILE A 378 -18.44 -15.92 -4.94
CA ILE A 378 -18.26 -16.48 -6.28
C ILE A 378 -16.79 -16.68 -6.70
N ILE A 379 -15.82 -16.34 -5.86
CA ILE A 379 -14.38 -16.46 -6.16
C ILE A 379 -14.00 -17.89 -6.60
N ASP A 380 -14.44 -18.91 -5.87
CA ASP A 380 -14.11 -20.31 -6.21
C ASP A 380 -14.68 -20.73 -7.57
N ARG A 381 -15.83 -20.15 -7.98
CA ARG A 381 -16.42 -20.35 -9.30
C ARG A 381 -15.57 -19.68 -10.38
N GLU A 382 -15.18 -18.43 -10.16
CA GLU A 382 -14.34 -17.66 -11.10
C GLU A 382 -12.96 -18.31 -11.30
N ILE A 383 -12.36 -18.85 -10.22
CA ILE A 383 -11.11 -19.62 -10.34
C ILE A 383 -11.32 -20.85 -11.23
N ARG A 384 -12.41 -21.63 -11.04
CA ARG A 384 -12.66 -22.81 -11.89
C ARG A 384 -12.90 -22.48 -13.34
N LEU A 385 -13.54 -21.34 -13.63
CA LEU A 385 -13.89 -20.91 -14.99
C LEU A 385 -12.69 -20.33 -15.76
N HIS A 386 -11.75 -19.68 -15.05
CA HIS A 386 -10.73 -18.85 -15.70
C HIS A 386 -9.30 -19.24 -15.34
N ALA A 387 -9.08 -20.26 -14.46
CA ALA A 387 -7.72 -20.73 -14.20
C ALA A 387 -7.06 -21.15 -15.51
N PRO A 388 -5.84 -20.66 -15.83
CA PRO A 388 -5.10 -21.11 -16.99
C PRO A 388 -4.94 -22.63 -16.98
N ALA A 389 -5.05 -23.26 -18.14
CA ALA A 389 -4.70 -24.67 -18.25
C ALA A 389 -3.29 -24.88 -17.71
N LYS A 390 -3.11 -25.86 -16.81
CA LYS A 390 -1.77 -26.20 -16.31
C LYS A 390 -0.95 -26.62 -17.53
N ALA A 391 0.08 -25.82 -17.88
CA ALA A 391 1.10 -26.18 -18.83
C ALA A 391 1.94 -27.35 -18.27
#